data_bcd0050cbb6419338dfb4000a32ec199
#
_entry.id   bcd0050cbb6419338dfb4000a32ec199
#
_cell.length_a   1.000
_cell.length_b   1.000
_cell.length_c   1.000
_cell.angle_alpha   90.00
_cell.angle_beta   90.00
_cell.angle_gamma   90.00
#
_symmetry.space_group_name_H-M   'P 1'
#
loop_
_entity.id
_entity.type
_entity.pdbx_description
1 polymer ?
#
loop_
_entity_poly.entity_id
_entity_poly.type
_entity_poly.pdbx_seq_one_letter_code
_entity_poly.pdbx_strand_id
1 'polypeptide(L)'
;AHEIGHIIGGHFSDKLKAAEKTSMISIISSILAAGAIAAGAGQAGSAILLGGQQLGTARLLSFSRSQESLADQNAIRLLKKSGFSLQGMLNIFKILEKSENLKQLNPYFLTHPLSSERKKYIYFNLKNQKTKNFDLLEKKFNLIKAKINGFFLNEQKLKKIYGNDNKIEGLYAYTLRNYRVGKIDKALKLIDECIKIDNKNPYFFELKGQI
;
A
#
# COMPACT_ATOMS: atom_id res chain seq x y z
N ALA A 1 -0.82 -8.67 -1.61
CA ALA A 1 -1.07 -9.79 -0.69
C ALA A 1 -1.76 -9.32 0.59
N HIS A 2 -1.32 -8.21 1.22
CA HIS A 2 -1.91 -7.69 2.45
C HIS A 2 -3.39 -7.33 2.27
N GLU A 3 -3.75 -6.56 1.25
CA GLU A 3 -5.15 -6.21 0.95
C GLU A 3 -6.01 -7.46 0.66
N ILE A 4 -5.44 -8.46 -0.02
CA ILE A 4 -6.14 -9.77 -0.19
C ILE A 4 -6.31 -10.44 1.17
N GLY A 5 -5.35 -10.25 2.10
CA GLY A 5 -5.46 -10.72 3.47
C GLY A 5 -6.66 -10.13 4.22
N HIS A 6 -6.97 -8.87 4.01
CA HIS A 6 -8.17 -8.22 4.54
C HIS A 6 -9.46 -8.81 3.96
N ILE A 7 -9.48 -9.06 2.65
CA ILE A 7 -10.64 -9.70 1.99
C ILE A 7 -10.88 -11.09 2.56
N ILE A 8 -9.84 -11.92 2.65
CA ILE A 8 -9.93 -13.28 3.20
C ILE A 8 -10.38 -13.27 4.67
N GLY A 9 -9.94 -12.26 5.43
CA GLY A 9 -10.31 -12.07 6.83
C GLY A 9 -11.73 -11.54 7.05
N GLY A 10 -12.44 -11.13 6.00
CA GLY A 10 -13.78 -10.53 6.12
C GLY A 10 -13.79 -9.16 6.83
N HIS A 11 -12.64 -8.48 6.87
CA HIS A 11 -12.42 -7.31 7.72
C HIS A 11 -13.31 -6.11 7.40
N PHE A 12 -13.80 -6.00 6.16
CA PHE A 12 -14.74 -4.93 5.81
C PHE A 12 -16.08 -5.08 6.54
N SER A 13 -16.65 -6.29 6.52
CA SER A 13 -17.90 -6.59 7.24
C SER A 13 -17.75 -6.41 8.76
N ASP A 14 -16.62 -6.85 9.29
CA ASP A 14 -16.36 -6.75 10.72
C ASP A 14 -16.11 -5.31 11.20
N LYS A 15 -15.54 -4.44 10.34
CA LYS A 15 -15.43 -2.99 10.66
C LYS A 15 -16.78 -2.34 10.82
N LEU A 16 -17.77 -2.67 10.00
CA LEU A 16 -19.13 -2.15 10.14
C LEU A 16 -19.75 -2.56 11.47
N LYS A 17 -19.67 -3.84 11.84
CA LYS A 17 -20.16 -4.34 13.13
C LYS A 17 -19.44 -3.72 14.33
N ALA A 18 -18.13 -3.49 14.22
CA ALA A 18 -17.36 -2.84 15.28
C ALA A 18 -17.74 -1.36 15.45
N ALA A 19 -18.01 -0.66 14.34
CA ALA A 19 -18.49 0.73 14.37
C ALA A 19 -19.86 0.83 15.02
N GLU A 20 -20.81 -0.06 14.71
CA GLU A 20 -22.12 -0.13 15.35
C GLU A 20 -22.00 -0.31 16.87
N LYS A 21 -21.19 -1.29 17.32
CA LYS A 21 -20.96 -1.53 18.75
C LYS A 21 -20.35 -0.33 19.46
N THR A 22 -19.43 0.38 18.80
CA THR A 22 -18.81 1.58 19.35
C THR A 22 -19.80 2.73 19.47
N SER A 23 -20.66 2.91 18.46
CA SER A 23 -21.74 3.89 18.50
C SER A 23 -22.71 3.60 19.67
N MET A 24 -23.05 2.34 19.90
CA MET A 24 -23.89 1.95 21.05
C MET A 24 -23.23 2.32 22.39
N ILE A 25 -21.93 2.08 22.56
CA ILE A 25 -21.19 2.47 23.76
C ILE A 25 -21.28 3.99 23.96
N SER A 26 -21.09 4.78 22.92
CA SER A 26 -21.15 6.24 22.98
C SER A 26 -22.54 6.73 23.35
N ILE A 27 -23.60 6.14 22.78
CA ILE A 27 -25.00 6.48 23.09
C ILE A 27 -25.32 6.16 24.56
N ILE A 28 -24.99 4.94 25.01
CA ILE A 28 -25.22 4.52 26.40
C ILE A 28 -24.48 5.44 27.39
N SER A 29 -23.20 5.72 27.11
CA SER A 29 -22.39 6.62 27.93
C SER A 29 -22.98 8.03 28.00
N SER A 30 -23.53 8.54 26.88
CA SER A 30 -24.18 9.86 26.85
C SER A 30 -25.46 9.89 27.66
N ILE A 31 -26.28 8.86 27.60
CA ILE A 31 -27.52 8.74 28.39
C ILE A 31 -27.20 8.67 29.90
N LEU A 32 -26.24 7.83 30.29
CA LEU A 32 -25.81 7.70 31.68
C LEU A 32 -25.19 9.00 32.21
N ALA A 33 -24.39 9.68 31.40
CA ALA A 33 -23.78 10.97 31.71
C ALA A 33 -24.87 12.04 31.95
N ALA A 34 -25.87 12.12 31.07
CA ALA A 34 -26.98 13.05 31.19
C ALA A 34 -27.80 12.77 32.48
N GLY A 35 -28.07 11.50 32.80
CA GLY A 35 -28.74 11.09 34.02
C GLY A 35 -27.97 11.51 35.27
N ALA A 36 -26.65 11.29 35.30
CA ALA A 36 -25.79 11.70 36.42
C ALA A 36 -25.74 13.22 36.60
N ILE A 37 -25.68 13.98 35.50
CA ILE A 37 -25.73 15.45 35.54
C ILE A 37 -27.07 15.93 36.07
N ALA A 38 -28.18 15.37 35.61
CA ALA A 38 -29.54 15.71 36.08
C ALA A 38 -29.74 15.38 37.56
N ALA A 39 -29.06 14.36 38.08
CA ALA A 39 -29.05 14.00 39.51
C ALA A 39 -28.09 14.86 40.36
N GLY A 40 -27.50 15.93 39.80
CA GLY A 40 -26.57 16.82 40.51
C GLY A 40 -25.10 16.35 40.54
N ALA A 41 -24.79 15.21 39.94
CA ALA A 41 -23.44 14.63 39.89
C ALA A 41 -22.68 15.02 38.63
N GLY A 42 -22.52 16.32 38.34
CA GLY A 42 -21.95 16.84 37.10
C GLY A 42 -20.54 16.32 36.78
N GLN A 43 -19.67 16.19 37.77
CA GLN A 43 -18.32 15.64 37.60
C GLN A 43 -18.37 14.15 37.23
N ALA A 44 -19.23 13.38 37.85
CA ALA A 44 -19.42 11.97 37.51
C ALA A 44 -19.96 11.81 36.06
N GLY A 45 -20.93 12.65 35.68
CA GLY A 45 -21.46 12.65 34.31
C GLY A 45 -20.38 12.95 33.26
N SER A 46 -19.53 13.94 33.48
CA SER A 46 -18.42 14.26 32.61
C SER A 46 -17.42 13.10 32.52
N ALA A 47 -17.08 12.46 33.63
CA ALA A 47 -16.20 11.30 33.69
C ALA A 47 -16.77 10.11 32.91
N ILE A 48 -18.07 9.84 33.01
CA ILE A 48 -18.75 8.77 32.25
C ILE A 48 -18.70 9.04 30.75
N LEU A 49 -18.95 10.29 30.32
CA LEU A 49 -18.94 10.66 28.93
C LEU A 49 -17.54 10.48 28.30
N LEU A 50 -16.51 11.04 28.94
CA LEU A 50 -15.11 10.94 28.50
C LEU A 50 -14.60 9.50 28.53
N GLY A 51 -14.90 8.77 29.60
CA GLY A 51 -14.54 7.35 29.75
C GLY A 51 -15.17 6.46 28.69
N GLY A 52 -16.43 6.70 28.34
CA GLY A 52 -17.13 5.97 27.28
C GLY A 52 -16.52 6.24 25.91
N GLN A 53 -16.16 7.48 25.58
CA GLN A 53 -15.48 7.83 24.34
C GLN A 53 -14.08 7.20 24.25
N GLN A 54 -13.31 7.26 25.33
CA GLN A 54 -11.98 6.63 25.38
C GLN A 54 -12.06 5.10 25.21
N LEU A 55 -13.01 4.46 25.88
CA LEU A 55 -13.24 3.01 25.77
C LEU A 55 -13.62 2.62 24.34
N GLY A 56 -14.53 3.35 23.72
CA GLY A 56 -14.92 3.14 22.33
C GLY A 56 -13.73 3.26 21.36
N THR A 57 -12.95 4.32 21.50
CA THR A 57 -11.75 4.55 20.69
C THR A 57 -10.70 3.47 20.89
N ALA A 58 -10.39 3.11 22.15
CA ALA A 58 -9.43 2.06 22.48
C ALA A 58 -9.85 0.71 21.89
N ARG A 59 -11.15 0.40 21.90
CA ARG A 59 -11.71 -0.83 21.32
C ARG A 59 -11.58 -0.86 19.81
N LEU A 60 -11.88 0.24 19.11
CA LEU A 60 -11.69 0.35 17.66
C LEU A 60 -10.23 0.21 17.26
N LEU A 61 -9.30 0.85 17.98
CA LEU A 61 -7.87 0.75 17.71
C LEU A 61 -7.33 -0.67 17.97
N SER A 62 -7.78 -1.32 19.03
CA SER A 62 -7.41 -2.71 19.31
C SER A 62 -7.92 -3.66 18.24
N PHE A 63 -9.17 -3.50 17.83
CA PHE A 63 -9.78 -4.26 16.75
C PHE A 63 -9.02 -4.04 15.41
N SER A 64 -8.70 -2.80 15.08
CA SER A 64 -7.91 -2.48 13.88
C SER A 64 -6.55 -3.17 13.91
N ARG A 65 -5.81 -3.12 15.03
CA ARG A 65 -4.51 -3.81 15.15
C ARG A 65 -4.62 -5.33 14.97
N SER A 66 -5.66 -5.96 15.50
CA SER A 66 -5.87 -7.39 15.33
C SER A 66 -6.17 -7.76 13.88
N GLN A 67 -6.95 -6.95 13.16
CA GLN A 67 -7.23 -7.12 11.74
C GLN A 67 -5.97 -6.96 10.89
N GLU A 68 -5.14 -5.96 11.17
CA GLU A 68 -3.85 -5.78 10.49
C GLU A 68 -2.94 -7.01 10.68
N SER A 69 -2.86 -7.52 11.91
CA SER A 69 -2.07 -8.73 12.20
C SER A 69 -2.60 -9.94 11.43
N LEU A 70 -3.91 -10.13 11.38
CA LEU A 70 -4.53 -11.23 10.63
C LEU A 70 -4.35 -11.08 9.10
N ALA A 71 -4.45 -9.86 8.59
CA ALA A 71 -4.17 -9.57 7.19
C ALA A 71 -2.71 -9.88 6.83
N ASP A 72 -1.75 -9.54 7.69
CA ASP A 72 -0.34 -9.89 7.50
C ASP A 72 -0.13 -11.41 7.52
N GLN A 73 -0.76 -12.13 8.44
CA GLN A 73 -0.67 -13.60 8.50
C GLN A 73 -1.21 -14.23 7.22
N ASN A 74 -2.36 -13.78 6.74
CA ASN A 74 -2.94 -14.21 5.48
C ASN A 74 -2.02 -13.88 4.30
N ALA A 75 -1.45 -12.67 4.26
CA ALA A 75 -0.49 -12.24 3.24
C ALA A 75 0.74 -13.12 3.20
N ILE A 76 1.33 -13.41 4.36
CA ILE A 76 2.50 -14.29 4.49
C ILE A 76 2.16 -15.70 3.98
N ARG A 77 1.01 -16.24 4.37
CA ARG A 77 0.54 -17.56 3.91
C ARG A 77 0.38 -17.60 2.39
N LEU A 78 -0.23 -16.56 1.80
CA LEU A 78 -0.41 -16.45 0.36
C LEU A 78 0.93 -16.37 -0.39
N LEU A 79 1.84 -15.50 0.07
CA LEU A 79 3.15 -15.32 -0.55
C LEU A 79 3.99 -16.60 -0.46
N LYS A 80 3.99 -17.28 0.70
CA LYS A 80 4.66 -18.58 0.86
C LYS A 80 4.08 -19.64 -0.06
N LYS A 81 2.76 -19.77 -0.13
CA LYS A 81 2.07 -20.76 -0.96
C LYS A 81 2.32 -20.53 -2.45
N SER A 82 2.37 -19.28 -2.90
CA SER A 82 2.65 -18.93 -4.29
C SER A 82 4.14 -18.94 -4.65
N GLY A 83 5.03 -18.96 -3.65
CA GLY A 83 6.48 -18.94 -3.82
C GLY A 83 7.08 -17.55 -4.00
N PHE A 84 6.29 -16.47 -3.81
CA PHE A 84 6.80 -15.10 -3.81
C PHE A 84 7.57 -14.77 -2.54
N SER A 85 8.64 -13.97 -2.68
CA SER A 85 9.46 -13.55 -1.54
C SER A 85 8.69 -12.59 -0.61
N LEU A 86 8.80 -12.83 0.70
CA LEU A 86 8.36 -11.91 1.75
C LEU A 86 9.22 -10.64 1.83
N GLN A 87 10.39 -10.63 1.18
CA GLN A 87 11.28 -9.46 1.17
C GLN A 87 10.59 -8.23 0.59
N GLY A 88 9.74 -8.40 -0.43
CA GLY A 88 8.94 -7.31 -0.99
C GLY A 88 7.99 -6.68 0.04
N MET A 89 7.33 -7.50 0.85
CA MET A 89 6.47 -7.03 1.93
C MET A 89 7.28 -6.24 2.98
N LEU A 90 8.43 -6.76 3.40
CA LEU A 90 9.32 -6.08 4.35
C LEU A 90 9.84 -4.75 3.79
N ASN A 91 10.17 -4.70 2.50
CA ASN A 91 10.64 -3.47 1.85
C ASN A 91 9.55 -2.37 1.83
N ILE A 92 8.30 -2.74 1.56
CA ILE A 92 7.16 -1.80 1.65
C ILE A 92 7.04 -1.24 3.07
N PHE A 93 7.12 -2.09 4.11
CA PHE A 93 7.09 -1.62 5.50
C PHE A 93 8.21 -0.62 5.82
N LYS A 94 9.44 -0.83 5.30
CA LYS A 94 10.55 0.11 5.47
C LYS A 94 10.29 1.45 4.78
N ILE A 95 9.69 1.43 3.58
CA ILE A 95 9.33 2.65 2.84
C ILE A 95 8.27 3.43 3.60
N LEU A 96 7.23 2.75 4.08
CA LEU A 96 6.15 3.34 4.85
C LEU A 96 6.68 3.98 6.15
N GLU A 97 7.49 3.24 6.91
CA GLU A 97 8.11 3.74 8.15
C GLU A 97 8.93 5.02 7.91
N LYS A 98 9.70 5.06 6.82
CA LYS A 98 10.45 6.27 6.45
C LYS A 98 9.52 7.46 6.14
N SER A 99 8.39 7.21 5.49
CA SER A 99 7.39 8.24 5.20
C SER A 99 6.70 8.76 6.46
N GLU A 100 6.41 7.88 7.43
CA GLU A 100 5.84 8.24 8.73
C GLU A 100 6.77 9.16 9.51
N ASN A 101 8.06 8.84 9.57
CA ASN A 101 9.09 9.64 10.24
C ASN A 101 9.26 11.05 9.62
N LEU A 102 8.91 11.24 8.35
CA LEU A 102 8.95 12.53 7.68
C LEU A 102 7.69 13.39 7.95
N LYS A 103 6.82 12.98 8.89
CA LYS A 103 5.53 13.65 9.21
C LYS A 103 4.65 13.92 7.98
N GLN A 104 4.86 13.21 6.90
CA GLN A 104 3.95 13.22 5.77
C GLN A 104 2.73 12.37 6.17
N LEU A 105 1.59 13.04 6.38
CA LEU A 105 0.31 12.35 6.63
C LEU A 105 -0.07 11.54 5.39
N ASN A 106 0.46 10.33 5.31
CA ASN A 106 0.01 9.40 4.29
C ASN A 106 -1.29 8.76 4.77
N PRO A 107 -2.42 8.92 4.06
CA PRO A 107 -3.72 8.36 4.45
C PRO A 107 -3.68 6.86 4.73
N TYR A 108 -2.73 6.14 4.14
CA TYR A 108 -2.54 4.71 4.38
C TYR A 108 -2.24 4.39 5.86
N PHE A 109 -1.47 5.23 6.56
CA PHE A 109 -1.15 5.00 7.98
C PHE A 109 -2.34 5.15 8.92
N LEU A 110 -3.30 5.99 8.54
CA LEU A 110 -4.53 6.17 9.32
C LEU A 110 -5.38 4.89 9.34
N THR A 111 -5.35 4.14 8.24
CA THR A 111 -6.13 2.91 8.08
C THR A 111 -5.33 1.64 8.36
N HIS A 112 -4.00 1.68 8.19
CA HIS A 112 -3.09 0.54 8.33
C HIS A 112 -1.86 0.89 9.21
N PRO A 113 -2.05 1.08 10.52
CA PRO A 113 -0.98 1.50 11.40
C PRO A 113 0.16 0.47 11.41
N LEU A 114 1.38 0.99 11.28
CA LEU A 114 2.58 0.17 11.40
C LEU A 114 2.87 -0.12 12.88
N SER A 115 3.27 -1.35 13.17
CA SER A 115 3.81 -1.71 14.47
C SER A 115 5.13 -2.47 14.33
N SER A 116 5.96 -2.37 15.36
CA SER A 116 7.22 -3.11 15.41
C SER A 116 6.98 -4.62 15.42
N GLU A 117 5.89 -5.09 16.03
CA GLU A 117 5.50 -6.49 16.07
C GLU A 117 5.19 -7.01 14.66
N ARG A 118 4.47 -6.26 13.84
CA ARG A 118 4.17 -6.63 12.45
C ARG A 118 5.46 -6.85 11.65
N LYS A 119 6.44 -5.94 11.75
CA LYS A 119 7.75 -6.08 11.09
C LYS A 119 8.51 -7.30 11.60
N LYS A 120 8.58 -7.50 12.91
CA LYS A 120 9.25 -8.65 13.51
C LYS A 120 8.64 -9.95 13.03
N TYR A 121 7.32 -10.04 12.94
CA TYR A 121 6.61 -11.21 12.47
C TYR A 121 6.94 -11.55 11.01
N ILE A 122 6.97 -10.55 10.11
CA ILE A 122 7.37 -10.73 8.71
C ILE A 122 8.83 -11.19 8.64
N TYR A 123 9.73 -10.55 9.39
CA TYR A 123 11.15 -10.87 9.41
C TYR A 123 11.42 -12.30 9.89
N PHE A 124 10.74 -12.73 10.94
CA PHE A 124 10.82 -14.11 11.44
C PHE A 124 10.42 -15.14 10.38
N ASN A 125 9.35 -14.84 9.62
CA ASN A 125 8.85 -15.71 8.57
C ASN A 125 9.71 -15.72 7.31
N LEU A 126 10.55 -14.70 7.09
CA LEU A 126 11.45 -14.60 5.95
C LEU A 126 12.62 -15.58 6.02
N LYS A 127 13.18 -15.84 7.23
CA LYS A 127 14.41 -16.62 7.43
C LYS A 127 14.41 -18.00 6.78
N ASN A 128 13.25 -18.66 6.70
CA ASN A 128 13.12 -20.05 6.23
C ASN A 128 12.25 -20.17 4.97
N GLN A 129 12.17 -19.10 4.16
CA GLN A 129 11.33 -19.11 3.00
C GLN A 129 12.03 -19.66 1.77
N LYS A 130 11.44 -20.68 1.13
CA LYS A 130 11.78 -21.10 -0.23
C LYS A 130 11.02 -20.23 -1.23
N THR A 131 11.72 -19.65 -2.20
CA THR A 131 11.12 -18.82 -3.25
C THR A 131 11.27 -19.48 -4.60
N LYS A 132 10.31 -19.20 -5.50
CA LYS A 132 10.39 -19.58 -6.91
C LYS A 132 11.08 -18.47 -7.71
N ASN A 133 11.55 -18.82 -8.89
CA ASN A 133 12.02 -17.84 -9.85
C ASN A 133 10.82 -17.24 -10.62
N PHE A 134 10.77 -15.92 -10.69
CA PHE A 134 9.73 -15.15 -11.37
C PHE A 134 10.30 -14.15 -12.39
N ASP A 135 11.47 -14.43 -12.98
CA ASP A 135 12.19 -13.51 -13.88
C ASP A 135 11.30 -12.94 -14.97
N LEU A 136 10.45 -13.76 -15.59
CA LEU A 136 9.53 -13.28 -16.63
C LEU A 136 8.50 -12.28 -16.07
N LEU A 137 7.97 -12.54 -14.88
CA LEU A 137 7.01 -11.66 -14.23
C LEU A 137 7.69 -10.36 -13.79
N GLU A 138 8.92 -10.44 -13.30
CA GLU A 138 9.72 -9.29 -12.90
C GLU A 138 10.04 -8.39 -14.09
N LYS A 139 10.43 -8.96 -15.24
CA LYS A 139 10.62 -8.22 -16.51
C LYS A 139 9.34 -7.47 -16.89
N LYS A 140 8.19 -8.14 -16.90
CA LYS A 140 6.89 -7.50 -17.20
C LYS A 140 6.57 -6.37 -16.21
N PHE A 141 6.80 -6.60 -14.93
CA PHE A 141 6.57 -5.60 -13.90
C PHE A 141 7.47 -4.37 -14.07
N ASN A 142 8.74 -4.57 -14.41
CA ASN A 142 9.68 -3.49 -14.67
C ASN A 142 9.29 -2.66 -15.91
N LEU A 143 8.76 -3.28 -16.96
CA LEU A 143 8.20 -2.55 -18.10
C LEU A 143 6.97 -1.72 -17.72
N ILE A 144 6.08 -2.24 -16.89
CA ILE A 144 4.94 -1.46 -16.37
C ILE A 144 5.42 -0.27 -15.53
N LYS A 145 6.41 -0.47 -14.66
CA LYS A 145 7.04 0.63 -13.90
C LYS A 145 7.66 1.67 -14.84
N ALA A 146 8.34 1.23 -15.89
CA ALA A 146 8.93 2.11 -16.88
C ALA A 146 7.87 2.95 -17.60
N LYS A 147 6.73 2.34 -17.95
CA LYS A 147 5.57 3.03 -18.53
C LYS A 147 5.06 4.13 -17.61
N ILE A 148 4.80 3.80 -16.35
CA ILE A 148 4.32 4.75 -15.34
C ILE A 148 5.33 5.89 -15.13
N ASN A 149 6.60 5.54 -14.94
CA ASN A 149 7.67 6.51 -14.71
C ASN A 149 7.84 7.45 -15.91
N GLY A 150 7.81 6.95 -17.13
CA GLY A 150 7.89 7.76 -18.35
C GLY A 150 6.72 8.74 -18.49
N PHE A 151 5.54 8.32 -18.03
CA PHE A 151 4.33 9.16 -18.06
C PHE A 151 4.37 10.27 -16.99
N PHE A 152 4.80 9.98 -15.77
CA PHE A 152 4.62 10.89 -14.64
C PHE A 152 5.90 11.63 -14.20
N LEU A 153 7.09 11.08 -14.48
CA LEU A 153 8.33 11.67 -14.01
C LEU A 153 8.93 12.65 -15.03
N ASN A 154 9.67 13.62 -14.52
CA ASN A 154 10.49 14.50 -15.34
C ASN A 154 11.81 13.81 -15.74
N GLU A 155 12.54 14.42 -16.70
CA GLU A 155 13.76 13.87 -17.26
C GLU A 155 14.86 13.65 -16.21
N GLN A 156 15.00 14.56 -15.24
CA GLN A 156 15.98 14.43 -14.15
C GLN A 156 15.73 13.21 -13.26
N LYS A 157 14.45 12.94 -12.92
CA LYS A 157 14.06 11.77 -12.13
C LYS A 157 14.26 10.49 -12.92
N LEU A 158 13.90 10.48 -14.22
CA LEU A 158 14.16 9.32 -15.08
C LEU A 158 15.65 9.02 -15.18
N LYS A 159 16.48 10.05 -15.33
CA LYS A 159 17.95 9.89 -15.38
C LYS A 159 18.51 9.30 -14.07
N LYS A 160 17.96 9.66 -12.91
CA LYS A 160 18.34 9.05 -11.63
C LYS A 160 17.95 7.57 -11.52
N ILE A 161 16.85 7.15 -12.15
CA ILE A 161 16.35 5.76 -12.06
C ILE A 161 16.98 4.87 -13.13
N TYR A 162 17.04 5.35 -14.37
CA TYR A 162 17.44 4.55 -15.53
C TYR A 162 18.81 4.93 -16.07
N GLY A 163 19.38 6.06 -15.63
CA GLY A 163 20.67 6.55 -16.14
C GLY A 163 20.64 6.82 -17.64
N ASN A 164 21.76 6.53 -18.29
CA ASN A 164 21.88 6.48 -19.75
C ASN A 164 21.88 5.03 -20.26
N ASP A 165 21.29 4.11 -19.49
CA ASP A 165 21.31 2.69 -19.75
C ASP A 165 20.40 2.37 -20.96
N ASN A 166 20.95 1.65 -21.93
CA ASN A 166 20.20 1.18 -23.12
C ASN A 166 19.32 -0.05 -22.81
N LYS A 167 19.00 -0.28 -21.53
CA LYS A 167 18.05 -1.33 -21.16
C LYS A 167 16.65 -0.95 -21.61
N ILE A 168 15.89 -1.97 -21.98
CA ILE A 168 14.55 -1.82 -22.54
C ILE A 168 13.61 -0.98 -21.66
N GLU A 169 13.74 -1.09 -20.33
CA GLU A 169 12.94 -0.31 -19.37
C GLU A 169 13.25 1.19 -19.46
N GLY A 170 14.54 1.55 -19.57
CA GLY A 170 14.98 2.93 -19.74
C GLY A 170 14.53 3.50 -21.08
N LEU A 171 14.77 2.78 -22.17
CA LEU A 171 14.34 3.17 -23.52
C LEU A 171 12.81 3.41 -23.56
N TYR A 172 12.03 2.51 -22.98
CA TYR A 172 10.57 2.62 -22.94
C TYR A 172 10.10 3.82 -22.09
N ALA A 173 10.71 4.06 -20.94
CA ALA A 173 10.40 5.22 -20.11
C ALA A 173 10.73 6.55 -20.83
N TYR A 174 11.88 6.61 -21.50
CA TYR A 174 12.27 7.80 -22.28
C TYR A 174 11.42 7.98 -23.54
N THR A 175 10.97 6.91 -24.18
CA THR A 175 9.99 7.00 -25.28
C THR A 175 8.76 7.75 -24.85
N LEU A 176 8.12 7.27 -23.78
CA LEU A 176 6.88 7.88 -23.24
C LEU A 176 7.09 9.32 -22.79
N ARG A 177 8.23 9.61 -22.16
CA ARG A 177 8.56 10.98 -21.75
C ARG A 177 8.69 11.89 -22.95
N ASN A 178 9.42 11.48 -24.00
CA ASN A 178 9.61 12.29 -25.21
C ASN A 178 8.30 12.48 -25.97
N TYR A 179 7.49 11.42 -26.12
CA TYR A 179 6.14 11.51 -26.69
C TYR A 179 5.29 12.55 -25.95
N ARG A 180 5.23 12.45 -24.64
CA ARG A 180 4.41 13.35 -23.80
C ARG A 180 4.84 14.84 -23.90
N VAL A 181 6.09 15.14 -24.18
CA VAL A 181 6.59 16.52 -24.35
C VAL A 181 6.69 16.95 -25.81
N GLY A 182 6.09 16.20 -26.75
CA GLY A 182 6.04 16.54 -28.16
C GLY A 182 7.34 16.34 -28.95
N LYS A 183 8.32 15.63 -28.39
CA LYS A 183 9.58 15.29 -29.10
C LYS A 183 9.39 14.00 -29.90
N ILE A 184 8.54 14.07 -30.93
CA ILE A 184 8.03 12.92 -31.69
C ILE A 184 9.16 12.11 -32.34
N ASP A 185 10.07 12.75 -33.08
CA ASP A 185 11.16 12.05 -33.76
C ASP A 185 12.05 11.28 -32.79
N LYS A 186 12.29 11.84 -31.59
CA LYS A 186 13.07 11.18 -30.56
C LYS A 186 12.31 10.00 -29.95
N ALA A 187 11.00 10.15 -29.75
CA ALA A 187 10.15 9.07 -29.27
C ALA A 187 10.11 7.90 -30.25
N LEU A 188 9.95 8.17 -31.57
CA LEU A 188 9.96 7.15 -32.62
C LEU A 188 11.28 6.38 -32.66
N LYS A 189 12.42 7.08 -32.59
CA LYS A 189 13.73 6.41 -32.54
C LYS A 189 13.87 5.46 -31.35
N LEU A 190 13.43 5.91 -30.15
CA LEU A 190 13.53 5.12 -28.93
C LEU A 190 12.58 3.91 -28.91
N ILE A 191 11.34 4.06 -29.45
CA ILE A 191 10.44 2.91 -29.52
C ILE A 191 10.91 1.88 -30.54
N ASP A 192 11.57 2.30 -31.61
CA ASP A 192 12.18 1.38 -32.58
C ASP A 192 13.30 0.55 -31.95
N GLU A 193 14.10 1.14 -31.05
CA GLU A 193 15.07 0.38 -30.26
C GLU A 193 14.40 -0.64 -29.32
N CYS A 194 13.30 -0.25 -28.68
CA CYS A 194 12.51 -1.20 -27.86
C CYS A 194 12.00 -2.38 -28.70
N ILE A 195 11.48 -2.12 -29.91
CA ILE A 195 10.97 -3.14 -30.84
C ILE A 195 12.11 -4.05 -31.32
N LYS A 196 13.32 -3.53 -31.55
CA LYS A 196 14.49 -4.36 -31.90
C LYS A 196 14.86 -5.34 -30.80
N ILE A 197 14.74 -4.93 -29.52
CA ILE A 197 15.07 -5.77 -28.35
C ILE A 197 13.99 -6.82 -28.10
N ASP A 198 12.70 -6.44 -28.19
CA ASP A 198 11.54 -7.33 -27.99
C ASP A 198 10.48 -7.08 -29.07
N ASN A 199 10.66 -7.75 -30.21
CA ASN A 199 9.81 -7.63 -31.40
C ASN A 199 8.45 -8.37 -31.28
N LYS A 200 8.19 -9.03 -30.14
CA LYS A 200 6.93 -9.72 -29.88
C LYS A 200 6.03 -8.97 -28.89
N ASN A 201 6.48 -7.85 -28.36
CA ASN A 201 5.73 -7.08 -27.39
C ASN A 201 4.68 -6.18 -28.08
N PRO A 202 3.39 -6.50 -28.02
CA PRO A 202 2.36 -5.75 -28.76
C PRO A 202 2.23 -4.29 -28.29
N TYR A 203 2.56 -4.01 -27.02
CA TYR A 203 2.47 -2.67 -26.46
C TYR A 203 3.47 -1.67 -27.03
N PHE A 204 4.59 -2.15 -27.59
CA PHE A 204 5.53 -1.28 -28.27
C PHE A 204 5.00 -0.85 -29.63
N PHE A 205 4.36 -1.75 -30.37
CA PHE A 205 3.71 -1.43 -31.64
C PHE A 205 2.50 -0.53 -31.44
N GLU A 206 1.71 -0.80 -30.41
CA GLU A 206 0.61 0.08 -30.01
C GLU A 206 1.10 1.51 -29.74
N LEU A 207 2.13 1.66 -28.90
CA LEU A 207 2.69 2.98 -28.59
C LEU A 207 3.28 3.64 -29.83
N LYS A 208 3.97 2.90 -30.70
CA LYS A 208 4.50 3.46 -31.96
C LYS A 208 3.39 4.00 -32.85
N GLY A 209 2.24 3.32 -32.89
CA GLY A 209 1.05 3.80 -33.64
C GLY A 209 0.37 5.00 -33.01
N GLN A 210 0.55 5.24 -31.71
CA GLN A 210 0.02 6.42 -31.00
C GLN A 210 0.91 7.66 -31.15
N ILE A 211 2.24 7.48 -31.37
CA ILE A 211 3.22 8.53 -31.55
C ILE A 211 3.09 9.15 -32.93
#